data_eda8f98ed5996d71ac0c063a1a625f04
#
_entry.id   eda8f98ed5996d71ac0c063a1a625f04
#
_cell.length_a   1.000
_cell.length_b   1.000
_cell.length_c   1.000
_cell.angle_alpha   90.00
_cell.angle_beta   90.00
_cell.angle_gamma   90.00
#
_symmetry.space_group_name_H-M   'P 1'
#
loop_
_entity.id
_entity.type
_entity.pdbx_description
1 polymer ?
#
loop_
_entity_poly.entity_id
_entity_poly.type
_entity_poly.pdbx_seq_one_letter_code
_entity_poly.pdbx_strand_id
1 'polypeptide(L)'
;MKLSGKFRLIAIVGLALVTMAPAYAAGKHLKILLSMPDMAKPFFVHMMATGRAEAAKLGDIEIIEADGQNSSPKQTADIEAALTQGVDGIVISPNDVDALAPGLQEAVDAGVPVVTIDRRVEKVPGLLGHVGADNVKGGEAQAKLIMKLFPNGAMIINLQGQPGASPAIDRNKGLHNVLDPVKDKYKIVFEDTAQWARDKAQAMTETALAGMATPPDVINAANDEMAFGALEALKDRNLVGKVALIGFDALPEALLQIRDGKMTSTIEQMPGGQVSGAFEVLVSFLRDGKKPAQQVTLLTPIAITKDNLNQGERLGEVK
;
A
#
# COMPACT_ATOMS: atom_id res chain seq x y z
N MET A 1 -44.07 91.59 -0.76
CA MET A 1 -43.59 90.85 0.41
C MET A 1 -42.95 89.56 -0.14
N LYS A 2 -41.59 89.44 -0.13
CA LYS A 2 -40.83 88.31 -0.70
C LYS A 2 -40.55 87.32 0.42
N LEU A 3 -41.01 86.07 0.28
CA LEU A 3 -40.53 84.95 1.11
C LEU A 3 -39.51 84.11 0.30
N SER A 4 -38.27 84.11 0.77
CA SER A 4 -37.20 83.31 0.26
C SER A 4 -37.15 81.95 1.01
N GLY A 5 -37.51 80.89 0.35
CA GLY A 5 -37.33 79.52 0.87
C GLY A 5 -35.92 78.99 0.52
N LYS A 6 -35.08 78.71 1.54
CA LYS A 6 -33.82 78.07 1.40
C LYS A 6 -33.96 76.51 1.40
N PHE A 7 -33.75 75.87 0.24
CA PHE A 7 -33.61 74.41 0.15
C PHE A 7 -32.23 74.02 0.68
N ARG A 8 -32.21 73.25 1.76
CA ARG A 8 -30.98 72.58 2.21
C ARG A 8 -30.90 71.20 1.53
N LEU A 9 -29.86 71.07 0.69
CA LEU A 9 -29.49 69.78 0.09
C LEU A 9 -28.75 68.96 1.13
N ILE A 10 -29.34 67.81 1.54
CA ILE A 10 -28.67 66.84 2.42
C ILE A 10 -27.98 65.83 1.50
N ALA A 11 -26.65 65.87 1.44
CA ALA A 11 -25.84 64.88 0.77
C ALA A 11 -25.73 63.64 1.66
N ILE A 12 -26.34 62.55 1.26
CA ILE A 12 -26.18 61.21 1.89
C ILE A 12 -24.91 60.60 1.30
N VAL A 13 -23.84 60.59 2.10
CA VAL A 13 -22.60 59.85 1.77
C VAL A 13 -22.86 58.39 2.14
N GLY A 14 -23.14 57.57 1.13
CA GLY A 14 -23.22 56.13 1.28
C GLY A 14 -21.84 55.52 1.52
N LEU A 15 -21.59 55.06 2.75
CA LEU A 15 -20.40 54.33 3.10
C LEU A 15 -20.54 52.88 2.58
N ALA A 16 -19.94 52.58 1.44
CA ALA A 16 -19.89 51.20 0.93
C ALA A 16 -18.91 50.40 1.81
N LEU A 17 -19.44 49.57 2.70
CA LEU A 17 -18.65 48.53 3.35
C LEU A 17 -18.21 47.49 2.31
N VAL A 18 -16.97 47.58 1.84
CA VAL A 18 -16.29 46.50 1.09
C VAL A 18 -15.96 45.44 2.14
N THR A 19 -16.79 44.42 2.22
CA THR A 19 -16.41 43.18 2.94
C THR A 19 -15.31 42.50 2.18
N MET A 20 -14.06 42.72 2.60
CA MET A 20 -12.93 41.87 2.19
C MET A 20 -13.19 40.47 2.75
N ALA A 21 -13.61 39.54 1.90
CA ALA A 21 -13.52 38.13 2.22
C ALA A 21 -12.06 37.83 2.60
N PRO A 22 -11.80 37.05 3.67
CA PRO A 22 -10.44 36.68 3.98
C PRO A 22 -9.89 35.92 2.76
N ALA A 23 -8.84 36.48 2.12
CA ALA A 23 -8.03 35.71 1.19
C ALA A 23 -7.49 34.56 2.02
N TYR A 24 -7.98 33.35 1.77
CA TYR A 24 -7.29 32.13 2.21
C TYR A 24 -5.87 32.28 1.72
N ALA A 25 -4.92 32.39 2.64
CA ALA A 25 -3.52 32.35 2.29
C ALA A 25 -3.30 31.08 1.50
N ALA A 26 -3.06 31.22 0.19
CA ALA A 26 -2.72 30.10 -0.65
C ALA A 26 -1.52 29.41 0.02
N GLY A 27 -1.66 28.12 0.39
CA GLY A 27 -0.61 27.38 1.04
C GLY A 27 0.64 27.38 0.12
N LYS A 28 1.82 27.22 0.71
CA LYS A 28 3.05 27.09 -0.09
C LYS A 28 2.82 25.99 -1.15
N HIS A 29 3.05 26.31 -2.43
CA HIS A 29 3.07 25.31 -3.49
C HIS A 29 4.16 24.28 -3.17
N LEU A 30 3.79 23.00 -3.14
CA LEU A 30 4.68 21.91 -2.78
C LEU A 30 4.92 21.03 -4.00
N LYS A 31 6.16 20.62 -4.21
CA LYS A 31 6.55 19.65 -5.21
C LYS A 31 6.97 18.36 -4.50
N ILE A 32 6.24 17.26 -4.71
CA ILE A 32 6.44 15.99 -4.01
C ILE A 32 6.77 14.89 -5.01
N LEU A 33 7.88 14.18 -4.80
CA LEU A 33 8.13 12.91 -5.48
C LEU A 33 7.22 11.83 -4.88
N LEU A 34 6.43 11.16 -5.72
CA LEU A 34 5.70 9.95 -5.38
C LEU A 34 6.27 8.79 -6.21
N SER A 35 7.03 7.90 -5.55
CA SER A 35 7.73 6.79 -6.21
C SER A 35 7.18 5.45 -5.79
N MET A 36 6.80 4.64 -6.79
CA MET A 36 6.38 3.25 -6.61
C MET A 36 7.45 2.30 -7.16
N PRO A 37 7.61 1.09 -6.59
CA PRO A 37 8.65 0.18 -7.02
C PRO A 37 8.38 -0.46 -8.38
N ASP A 38 7.09 -0.66 -8.76
CA ASP A 38 6.73 -1.35 -10.01
C ASP A 38 5.27 -1.02 -10.40
N MET A 39 5.09 -0.13 -11.36
CA MET A 39 3.76 0.26 -11.86
C MET A 39 3.09 -0.80 -12.74
N ALA A 40 3.75 -1.90 -13.06
CA ALA A 40 3.10 -3.05 -13.68
C ALA A 40 2.18 -3.81 -12.70
N LYS A 41 2.22 -3.50 -11.40
CA LYS A 41 1.38 -4.14 -10.38
C LYS A 41 0.14 -3.31 -10.06
N PRO A 42 -1.08 -3.90 -10.15
CA PRO A 42 -2.35 -3.20 -9.85
C PRO A 42 -2.41 -2.56 -8.47
N PHE A 43 -1.70 -3.13 -7.50
CA PHE A 43 -1.57 -2.60 -6.15
C PHE A 43 -0.92 -1.21 -6.16
N PHE A 44 0.21 -1.03 -6.83
CA PHE A 44 0.91 0.26 -6.90
C PHE A 44 0.24 1.26 -7.83
N VAL A 45 -0.48 0.79 -8.86
CA VAL A 45 -1.33 1.67 -9.70
C VAL A 45 -2.41 2.33 -8.84
N HIS A 46 -3.05 1.58 -7.94
CA HIS A 46 -4.03 2.11 -7.00
C HIS A 46 -3.39 3.11 -6.01
N MET A 47 -2.24 2.79 -5.43
CA MET A 47 -1.52 3.70 -4.52
C MET A 47 -1.14 5.01 -5.22
N MET A 48 -0.66 4.95 -6.46
CA MET A 48 -0.34 6.14 -7.26
C MET A 48 -1.59 6.99 -7.52
N ALA A 49 -2.71 6.36 -7.90
CA ALA A 49 -3.99 7.05 -8.10
C ALA A 49 -4.49 7.72 -6.80
N THR A 50 -4.37 7.05 -5.67
CA THR A 50 -4.70 7.61 -4.36
C THR A 50 -3.81 8.83 -4.04
N GLY A 51 -2.51 8.75 -4.33
CA GLY A 51 -1.60 9.89 -4.13
C GLY A 51 -1.99 11.13 -4.95
N ARG A 52 -2.40 10.94 -6.21
CA ARG A 52 -2.95 12.04 -7.04
C ARG A 52 -4.21 12.64 -6.41
N ALA A 53 -5.10 11.79 -5.91
CA ALA A 53 -6.34 12.23 -5.27
C ALA A 53 -6.07 12.99 -3.98
N GLU A 54 -5.14 12.54 -3.13
CA GLU A 54 -4.75 13.25 -1.91
C GLU A 54 -4.06 14.60 -2.23
N ALA A 55 -3.18 14.66 -3.23
CA ALA A 55 -2.58 15.92 -3.67
C ALA A 55 -3.64 16.93 -4.13
N ALA A 56 -4.62 16.48 -4.93
CA ALA A 56 -5.73 17.32 -5.40
C ALA A 56 -6.61 17.81 -4.23
N LYS A 57 -6.87 16.95 -3.26
CA LYS A 57 -7.67 17.26 -2.05
C LYS A 57 -6.97 18.26 -1.14
N LEU A 58 -5.65 18.11 -0.95
CA LEU A 58 -4.84 18.97 -0.10
C LEU A 58 -4.51 20.32 -0.75
N GLY A 59 -4.60 20.41 -2.09
CA GLY A 59 -4.39 21.62 -2.90
C GLY A 59 -2.93 22.10 -2.93
N ASP A 60 -2.58 22.83 -3.98
CA ASP A 60 -1.23 23.42 -4.20
C ASP A 60 -0.08 22.40 -4.10
N ILE A 61 -0.30 21.16 -4.60
CA ILE A 61 0.70 20.09 -4.63
C ILE A 61 0.89 19.62 -6.07
N GLU A 62 2.10 19.74 -6.57
CA GLU A 62 2.59 19.11 -7.79
C GLU A 62 3.20 17.75 -7.44
N ILE A 63 2.75 16.68 -8.10
CA ILE A 63 3.35 15.36 -7.95
C ILE A 63 4.28 15.06 -9.11
N ILE A 64 5.52 14.71 -8.80
CA ILE A 64 6.45 14.05 -9.71
C ILE A 64 6.26 12.55 -9.48
N GLU A 65 5.74 11.85 -10.49
CA GLU A 65 5.51 10.41 -10.43
C GLU A 65 6.75 9.66 -10.92
N ALA A 66 7.13 8.60 -10.20
CA ALA A 66 8.22 7.73 -10.61
C ALA A 66 7.82 6.26 -10.50
N ASP A 67 8.17 5.53 -11.56
CA ASP A 67 8.07 4.08 -11.65
C ASP A 67 9.47 3.47 -11.53
N GLY A 68 9.72 2.76 -10.45
CA GLY A 68 10.99 2.08 -10.19
C GLY A 68 11.27 0.89 -11.11
N GLN A 69 10.29 0.42 -11.89
CA GLN A 69 10.42 -0.70 -12.83
C GLN A 69 11.05 -1.95 -12.19
N ASN A 70 10.71 -2.18 -10.91
CA ASN A 70 11.26 -3.24 -10.08
C ASN A 70 12.80 -3.18 -9.95
N SER A 71 13.39 -1.99 -9.91
CA SER A 71 14.83 -1.75 -9.91
C SER A 71 15.22 -0.70 -8.86
N SER A 72 15.97 -1.10 -7.83
CA SER A 72 16.51 -0.16 -6.83
C SER A 72 17.46 0.88 -7.44
N PRO A 73 18.35 0.56 -8.39
CA PRO A 73 19.14 1.57 -9.09
C PRO A 73 18.27 2.60 -9.83
N LYS A 74 17.16 2.17 -10.44
CA LYS A 74 16.23 3.10 -11.10
C LYS A 74 15.57 4.03 -10.09
N GLN A 75 15.10 3.51 -8.95
CA GLN A 75 14.53 4.36 -7.91
C GLN A 75 15.56 5.34 -7.33
N THR A 76 16.82 4.93 -7.17
CA THR A 76 17.90 5.84 -6.76
C THR A 76 18.08 6.96 -7.76
N ALA A 77 18.17 6.66 -9.05
CA ALA A 77 18.28 7.68 -10.10
C ALA A 77 17.05 8.63 -10.13
N ASP A 78 15.85 8.12 -9.85
CA ASP A 78 14.64 8.93 -9.75
C ASP A 78 14.69 9.90 -8.55
N ILE A 79 15.22 9.45 -7.40
CA ILE A 79 15.45 10.30 -6.23
C ILE A 79 16.45 11.41 -6.57
N GLU A 80 17.61 11.09 -7.15
CA GLU A 80 18.62 12.06 -7.58
C GLU A 80 18.05 13.11 -8.55
N ALA A 81 17.27 12.65 -9.54
CA ALA A 81 16.60 13.54 -10.48
C ALA A 81 15.58 14.45 -9.79
N ALA A 82 14.81 13.94 -8.84
CA ALA A 82 13.85 14.72 -8.07
C ALA A 82 14.53 15.76 -7.16
N LEU A 83 15.64 15.41 -6.52
CA LEU A 83 16.46 16.35 -5.74
C LEU A 83 16.98 17.50 -6.62
N THR A 84 17.46 17.17 -7.81
CA THR A 84 17.93 18.18 -8.80
C THR A 84 16.77 19.10 -9.25
N GLN A 85 15.54 18.60 -9.33
CA GLN A 85 14.34 19.36 -9.65
C GLN A 85 13.81 20.18 -8.47
N GLY A 86 14.43 20.08 -7.29
CA GLY A 86 14.06 20.84 -6.11
C GLY A 86 12.73 20.42 -5.50
N VAL A 87 12.51 19.11 -5.31
CA VAL A 87 11.33 18.61 -4.59
C VAL A 87 11.36 19.06 -3.13
N ASP A 88 10.18 19.37 -2.58
CA ASP A 88 10.01 19.73 -1.17
C ASP A 88 9.95 18.51 -0.25
N GLY A 89 9.57 17.33 -0.79
CA GLY A 89 9.46 16.10 -0.03
C GLY A 89 9.29 14.86 -0.90
N ILE A 90 9.42 13.70 -0.28
CA ILE A 90 9.36 12.39 -0.94
C ILE A 90 8.39 11.46 -0.21
N VAL A 91 7.46 10.85 -0.96
CA VAL A 91 6.66 9.69 -0.55
C VAL A 91 7.08 8.53 -1.45
N ILE A 92 7.54 7.43 -0.87
CA ILE A 92 8.13 6.33 -1.62
C ILE A 92 7.83 4.96 -1.02
N SER A 93 7.46 3.99 -1.88
CA SER A 93 7.52 2.56 -1.55
C SER A 93 8.84 2.00 -2.07
N PRO A 94 9.81 1.69 -1.19
CA PRO A 94 11.13 1.21 -1.61
C PRO A 94 11.07 -0.16 -2.25
N ASN A 95 11.85 -0.41 -3.31
CA ASN A 95 11.90 -1.74 -3.94
C ASN A 95 12.55 -2.78 -3.02
N ASP A 96 13.58 -2.38 -2.27
CA ASP A 96 14.39 -3.27 -1.42
C ASP A 96 14.79 -2.54 -0.13
N VAL A 97 14.84 -3.28 0.99
CA VAL A 97 15.09 -2.72 2.35
C VAL A 97 16.50 -2.18 2.54
N ASP A 98 17.49 -2.75 1.87
CA ASP A 98 18.90 -2.38 2.00
C ASP A 98 19.40 -1.62 0.75
N ALA A 99 19.06 -2.10 -0.45
CA ALA A 99 19.61 -1.56 -1.70
C ALA A 99 19.19 -0.11 -1.98
N LEU A 100 18.02 0.34 -1.48
CA LEU A 100 17.57 1.71 -1.65
C LEU A 100 18.02 2.66 -0.52
N ALA A 101 18.55 2.13 0.58
CA ALA A 101 18.95 2.92 1.74
C ALA A 101 19.93 4.06 1.41
N PRO A 102 20.98 3.88 0.57
CA PRO A 102 21.90 4.98 0.23
C PRO A 102 21.21 6.15 -0.47
N GLY A 103 20.36 5.90 -1.47
CA GLY A 103 19.66 6.97 -2.19
C GLY A 103 18.66 7.73 -1.29
N LEU A 104 18.01 7.05 -0.35
CA LEU A 104 17.14 7.71 0.61
C LEU A 104 17.93 8.51 1.66
N GLN A 105 19.11 8.02 2.06
CA GLN A 105 19.98 8.77 2.96
C GLN A 105 20.48 10.07 2.30
N GLU A 106 20.80 10.03 1.01
CA GLU A 106 21.15 11.25 0.25
C GLU A 106 20.04 12.30 0.28
N ALA A 107 18.78 11.91 0.09
CA ALA A 107 17.65 12.82 0.20
C ALA A 107 17.52 13.42 1.61
N VAL A 108 17.66 12.59 2.66
CA VAL A 108 17.64 13.04 4.06
C VAL A 108 18.78 14.02 4.34
N ASP A 109 19.99 13.73 3.88
CA ASP A 109 21.19 14.58 4.07
C ASP A 109 21.06 15.90 3.31
N ALA A 110 20.34 15.91 2.19
CA ALA A 110 19.98 17.13 1.45
C ALA A 110 18.88 17.96 2.17
N GLY A 111 18.37 17.49 3.30
CA GLY A 111 17.32 18.16 4.06
C GLY A 111 15.91 17.98 3.50
N VAL A 112 15.70 17.06 2.56
CA VAL A 112 14.39 16.74 1.99
C VAL A 112 13.70 15.68 2.86
N PRO A 113 12.54 15.97 3.46
CA PRO A 113 11.82 15.00 4.29
C PRO A 113 11.30 13.84 3.45
N VAL A 114 11.51 12.61 3.96
CA VAL A 114 11.12 11.36 3.33
C VAL A 114 10.14 10.61 4.21
N VAL A 115 9.01 10.20 3.63
CA VAL A 115 8.06 9.25 4.22
C VAL A 115 8.03 8.00 3.35
N THR A 116 8.33 6.84 3.93
CA THR A 116 8.18 5.57 3.24
C THR A 116 6.76 5.03 3.42
N ILE A 117 6.22 4.38 2.39
CA ILE A 117 4.90 3.73 2.41
C ILE A 117 5.02 2.26 2.02
N ASP A 118 4.06 1.43 2.49
CA ASP A 118 3.98 0.00 2.17
C ASP A 118 5.25 -0.77 2.55
N ARG A 119 6.36 -0.51 1.87
CA ARG A 119 7.66 -1.11 2.14
C ARG A 119 8.52 -0.17 2.98
N ARG A 120 9.18 -0.71 4.00
CA ARG A 120 10.17 0.04 4.79
C ARG A 120 11.57 -0.13 4.21
N VAL A 121 12.45 0.75 4.62
CA VAL A 121 13.91 0.57 4.52
C VAL A 121 14.50 0.43 5.91
N GLU A 122 15.67 -0.16 5.99
CA GLU A 122 16.48 -0.22 7.20
C GLU A 122 17.69 0.70 7.08
N LYS A 123 18.26 1.10 8.22
CA LYS A 123 19.53 1.86 8.29
C LYS A 123 19.52 3.23 7.59
N VAL A 124 18.37 3.90 7.53
CA VAL A 124 18.26 5.29 7.06
C VAL A 124 17.82 6.18 8.24
N PRO A 125 18.76 6.69 9.04
CA PRO A 125 18.44 7.63 10.10
C PRO A 125 17.91 8.95 9.51
N GLY A 126 16.95 9.54 10.20
CA GLY A 126 16.39 10.85 9.80
C GLY A 126 15.18 10.80 8.88
N LEU A 127 14.67 9.62 8.50
CA LEU A 127 13.36 9.52 7.85
C LEU A 127 12.30 10.24 8.69
N LEU A 128 11.43 11.02 8.02
CA LEU A 128 10.32 11.70 8.68
C LEU A 128 9.30 10.68 9.22
N GLY A 129 9.00 9.64 8.46
CA GLY A 129 8.07 8.61 8.87
C GLY A 129 8.01 7.40 7.96
N HIS A 130 7.30 6.38 8.45
CA HIS A 130 6.84 5.22 7.68
C HIS A 130 5.36 4.99 7.95
N VAL A 131 4.58 4.79 6.88
CA VAL A 131 3.18 4.38 6.96
C VAL A 131 2.98 3.11 6.13
N GLY A 132 2.64 2.02 6.79
CA GLY A 132 2.53 0.72 6.14
C GLY A 132 1.51 -0.20 6.81
N ALA A 133 1.40 -1.43 6.32
CA ALA A 133 0.67 -2.48 7.02
C ALA A 133 1.60 -3.21 8.01
N ASP A 134 1.03 -3.73 9.11
CA ASP A 134 1.73 -4.67 9.99
C ASP A 134 1.81 -6.05 9.30
N ASN A 135 2.80 -6.20 8.41
CA ASN A 135 2.95 -7.39 7.59
C ASN A 135 3.24 -8.65 8.41
N VAL A 136 3.85 -8.53 9.60
CA VAL A 136 4.01 -9.68 10.52
C VAL A 136 2.63 -10.16 10.98
N LYS A 137 1.78 -9.23 11.47
CA LYS A 137 0.39 -9.58 11.83
C LYS A 137 -0.41 -10.08 10.62
N GLY A 138 -0.12 -9.58 9.42
CA GLY A 138 -0.73 -10.06 8.18
C GLY A 138 -0.43 -11.55 7.91
N GLY A 139 0.84 -11.95 8.00
CA GLY A 139 1.25 -13.36 7.91
C GLY A 139 0.69 -14.21 9.04
N GLU A 140 0.66 -13.69 10.28
CA GLU A 140 -0.03 -14.36 11.39
C GLU A 140 -1.53 -14.55 11.13
N ALA A 141 -2.18 -13.56 10.49
CA ALA A 141 -3.61 -13.67 10.14
C ALA A 141 -3.86 -14.77 9.10
N GLN A 142 -2.98 -14.91 8.08
CA GLN A 142 -3.02 -16.02 7.13
C GLN A 142 -2.88 -17.36 7.87
N ALA A 143 -1.90 -17.52 8.74
CA ALA A 143 -1.68 -18.74 9.50
C ALA A 143 -2.85 -19.08 10.42
N LYS A 144 -3.38 -18.11 11.17
CA LYS A 144 -4.55 -18.28 12.04
C LYS A 144 -5.80 -18.69 11.26
N LEU A 145 -5.97 -18.14 10.05
CA LEU A 145 -7.06 -18.55 9.15
C LEU A 145 -6.87 -20.00 8.70
N ILE A 146 -5.68 -20.43 8.32
CA ILE A 146 -5.38 -21.84 7.99
C ILE A 146 -5.76 -22.75 9.15
N MET A 147 -5.35 -22.42 10.37
CA MET A 147 -5.67 -23.21 11.56
C MET A 147 -7.18 -23.25 11.85
N LYS A 148 -7.91 -22.18 11.57
CA LYS A 148 -9.37 -22.12 11.71
C LYS A 148 -10.08 -23.02 10.67
N LEU A 149 -9.60 -23.02 9.43
CA LEU A 149 -10.16 -23.82 8.34
C LEU A 149 -9.86 -25.30 8.51
N PHE A 150 -8.70 -25.65 9.05
CA PHE A 150 -8.19 -27.02 9.18
C PHE A 150 -7.78 -27.32 10.64
N PRO A 151 -8.73 -27.46 11.58
CA PRO A 151 -8.41 -27.58 13.01
C PRO A 151 -7.62 -28.86 13.37
N ASN A 152 -7.61 -29.86 12.48
CA ASN A 152 -6.90 -31.12 12.68
C ASN A 152 -5.51 -31.15 12.05
N GLY A 153 -5.08 -30.09 11.35
CA GLY A 153 -3.82 -29.97 10.64
C GLY A 153 -4.00 -29.80 9.14
N ALA A 154 -2.94 -29.37 8.43
CA ALA A 154 -2.97 -29.14 6.99
C ALA A 154 -1.60 -29.36 6.36
N MET A 155 -1.60 -29.78 5.08
CA MET A 155 -0.47 -29.69 4.17
C MET A 155 -0.53 -28.35 3.41
N ILE A 156 0.52 -27.57 3.45
CA ILE A 156 0.54 -26.19 3.00
C ILE A 156 1.62 -26.00 1.95
N ILE A 157 1.28 -25.41 0.79
CA ILE A 157 2.21 -24.78 -0.13
C ILE A 157 2.29 -23.29 0.27
N ASN A 158 3.47 -22.75 0.51
CA ASN A 158 3.72 -21.34 0.80
C ASN A 158 4.49 -20.68 -0.34
N LEU A 159 3.85 -19.76 -1.06
CA LEU A 159 4.43 -18.97 -2.14
C LEU A 159 4.88 -17.62 -1.57
N GLN A 160 6.20 -17.45 -1.44
CA GLN A 160 6.80 -16.24 -0.88
C GLN A 160 6.89 -15.11 -1.91
N GLY A 161 6.93 -13.87 -1.40
CA GLY A 161 7.13 -12.68 -2.22
C GLY A 161 8.58 -12.49 -2.67
N GLN A 162 8.85 -11.31 -3.23
CA GLN A 162 10.18 -10.94 -3.73
C GLN A 162 11.18 -10.85 -2.57
N PRO A 163 12.33 -11.53 -2.64
CA PRO A 163 13.42 -11.36 -1.69
C PRO A 163 13.88 -9.90 -1.61
N GLY A 164 14.22 -9.43 -0.41
CA GLY A 164 14.59 -8.04 -0.15
C GLY A 164 13.42 -7.06 0.02
N ALA A 165 12.20 -7.42 -0.38
CA ALA A 165 11.03 -6.61 -0.08
C ALA A 165 10.53 -6.86 1.35
N SER A 166 10.40 -5.79 2.15
CA SER A 166 10.01 -5.93 3.56
C SER A 166 8.69 -6.67 3.78
N PRO A 167 7.62 -6.50 2.96
CA PRO A 167 6.41 -7.30 3.13
C PRO A 167 6.63 -8.80 2.94
N ALA A 168 7.54 -9.22 2.01
CA ALA A 168 7.85 -10.63 1.83
C ALA A 168 8.49 -11.23 3.08
N ILE A 169 9.48 -10.53 3.63
CA ILE A 169 10.19 -10.93 4.84
C ILE A 169 9.23 -11.04 6.02
N ASP A 170 8.38 -10.02 6.21
CA ASP A 170 7.52 -9.91 7.39
C ASP A 170 6.31 -10.85 7.32
N ARG A 171 5.66 -11.00 6.15
CA ARG A 171 4.56 -11.95 5.97
C ARG A 171 5.04 -13.38 6.20
N ASN A 172 6.19 -13.73 5.64
CA ASN A 172 6.79 -15.05 5.89
C ASN A 172 7.12 -15.27 7.36
N LYS A 173 7.76 -14.30 8.00
CA LYS A 173 8.02 -14.35 9.45
C LYS A 173 6.73 -14.54 10.26
N GLY A 174 5.66 -13.79 9.93
CA GLY A 174 4.38 -13.90 10.62
C GLY A 174 3.74 -15.28 10.47
N LEU A 175 3.79 -15.86 9.27
CA LEU A 175 3.29 -17.21 9.00
C LEU A 175 4.03 -18.24 9.87
N HIS A 176 5.36 -18.20 9.87
CA HIS A 176 6.21 -19.11 10.64
C HIS A 176 6.08 -18.92 12.16
N ASN A 177 5.91 -17.69 12.66
CA ASN A 177 5.66 -17.43 14.09
C ASN A 177 4.49 -18.27 14.63
N VAL A 178 3.47 -18.51 13.81
CA VAL A 178 2.26 -19.24 14.22
C VAL A 178 2.35 -20.73 13.88
N LEU A 179 2.90 -21.11 12.72
CA LEU A 179 2.88 -22.49 12.25
C LEU A 179 4.04 -23.33 12.77
N ASP A 180 5.24 -22.77 12.97
CA ASP A 180 6.41 -23.53 13.41
C ASP A 180 6.22 -24.22 14.79
N PRO A 181 5.57 -23.57 15.79
CA PRO A 181 5.29 -24.23 17.06
C PRO A 181 4.38 -25.47 16.97
N VAL A 182 3.66 -25.60 15.86
CA VAL A 182 2.65 -26.66 15.61
C VAL A 182 2.90 -27.39 14.28
N LYS A 183 4.14 -27.37 13.77
CA LYS A 183 4.54 -27.94 12.48
C LYS A 183 4.26 -29.43 12.33
N ASP A 184 4.09 -30.18 13.39
CA ASP A 184 3.70 -31.58 13.35
C ASP A 184 2.29 -31.76 12.75
N LYS A 185 1.40 -30.77 12.96
CA LYS A 185 0.04 -30.72 12.43
C LYS A 185 -0.05 -29.91 11.13
N TYR A 186 0.65 -28.78 11.04
CA TYR A 186 0.60 -27.86 9.91
C TYR A 186 1.95 -27.89 9.17
N LYS A 187 1.98 -28.70 8.12
CA LYS A 187 3.24 -29.00 7.40
C LYS A 187 3.35 -28.11 6.17
N ILE A 188 4.34 -27.23 6.15
CA ILE A 188 4.74 -26.56 4.91
C ILE A 188 5.52 -27.58 4.08
N VAL A 189 4.86 -28.12 3.07
CA VAL A 189 5.40 -29.21 2.23
C VAL A 189 6.12 -28.69 0.98
N PHE A 190 5.89 -27.43 0.64
CA PHE A 190 6.62 -26.70 -0.40
C PHE A 190 6.64 -25.21 -0.01
N GLU A 191 7.82 -24.61 -0.16
CA GLU A 191 8.01 -23.19 0.12
C GLU A 191 9.10 -22.63 -0.79
N ASP A 192 8.77 -21.60 -1.58
CA ASP A 192 9.75 -20.89 -2.40
C ASP A 192 9.19 -19.53 -2.85
N THR A 193 10.07 -18.69 -3.43
CA THR A 193 9.71 -17.32 -3.86
C THR A 193 9.15 -17.29 -5.28
N ALA A 194 7.92 -16.82 -5.43
CA ALA A 194 7.30 -16.50 -6.73
C ALA A 194 7.42 -15.01 -7.12
N GLN A 195 8.17 -14.21 -6.36
CA GLN A 195 8.62 -12.84 -6.72
C GLN A 195 7.48 -11.88 -7.09
N TRP A 196 6.32 -11.98 -6.43
CA TRP A 196 5.11 -11.19 -6.73
C TRP A 196 4.57 -11.40 -8.17
N ALA A 197 4.93 -12.48 -8.85
CA ALA A 197 4.63 -12.72 -10.25
C ALA A 197 3.64 -13.86 -10.43
N ARG A 198 2.57 -13.61 -11.21
CA ARG A 198 1.49 -14.55 -11.48
C ARG A 198 1.98 -15.78 -12.23
N ASP A 199 2.78 -15.59 -13.27
CA ASP A 199 3.36 -16.64 -14.10
C ASP A 199 4.31 -17.55 -13.30
N LYS A 200 5.16 -16.96 -12.46
CA LYS A 200 6.07 -17.74 -11.59
C LYS A 200 5.30 -18.55 -10.57
N ALA A 201 4.27 -17.96 -9.95
CA ALA A 201 3.43 -18.66 -8.99
C ALA A 201 2.66 -19.83 -9.63
N GLN A 202 2.18 -19.66 -10.86
CA GLN A 202 1.57 -20.75 -11.64
C GLN A 202 2.57 -21.88 -11.85
N ALA A 203 3.72 -21.62 -12.44
CA ALA A 203 4.75 -22.65 -12.73
C ALA A 203 5.22 -23.38 -11.46
N MET A 204 5.41 -22.63 -10.36
CA MET A 204 5.79 -23.21 -9.07
C MET A 204 4.70 -24.12 -8.49
N THR A 205 3.45 -23.67 -8.57
CA THR A 205 2.31 -24.46 -8.10
C THR A 205 2.16 -25.75 -8.92
N GLU A 206 2.28 -25.68 -10.24
CA GLU A 206 2.27 -26.85 -11.13
C GLU A 206 3.36 -27.84 -10.75
N THR A 207 4.58 -27.33 -10.50
CA THR A 207 5.75 -28.15 -10.10
C THR A 207 5.50 -28.79 -8.74
N ALA A 208 5.04 -28.03 -7.76
CA ALA A 208 4.75 -28.57 -6.43
C ALA A 208 3.65 -29.65 -6.49
N LEU A 209 2.55 -29.40 -7.19
CA LEU A 209 1.46 -30.36 -7.37
C LEU A 209 1.88 -31.63 -8.13
N ALA A 210 2.81 -31.51 -9.07
CA ALA A 210 3.33 -32.70 -9.79
C ALA A 210 4.16 -33.62 -8.90
N GLY A 211 4.85 -33.07 -7.89
CA GLY A 211 5.65 -33.82 -6.93
C GLY A 211 4.86 -34.45 -5.78
N MET A 212 3.56 -34.20 -5.68
CA MET A 212 2.72 -34.64 -4.56
C MET A 212 1.85 -35.84 -4.95
N ALA A 213 1.77 -36.84 -4.07
CA ALA A 213 0.86 -37.97 -4.24
C ALA A 213 -0.62 -37.58 -4.00
N THR A 214 -0.85 -36.62 -3.12
CA THR A 214 -2.15 -36.03 -2.81
C THR A 214 -2.05 -34.52 -2.86
N PRO A 215 -3.08 -33.80 -3.35
CA PRO A 215 -3.08 -32.33 -3.31
C PRO A 215 -2.90 -31.79 -1.89
N PRO A 216 -2.32 -30.59 -1.72
CA PRO A 216 -2.26 -29.92 -0.44
C PRO A 216 -3.67 -29.51 0.02
N ASP A 217 -3.81 -29.23 1.31
CA ASP A 217 -5.06 -28.67 1.85
C ASP A 217 -5.17 -27.16 1.54
N VAL A 218 -4.01 -26.48 1.52
CA VAL A 218 -3.92 -25.01 1.38
C VAL A 218 -2.77 -24.60 0.47
N ILE A 219 -3.02 -23.62 -0.38
CA ILE A 219 -1.99 -22.78 -0.99
C ILE A 219 -2.09 -21.39 -0.36
N ASN A 220 -1.03 -20.99 0.35
CA ASN A 220 -0.85 -19.66 0.91
C ASN A 220 0.06 -18.87 -0.01
N ALA A 221 -0.44 -17.77 -0.55
CA ALA A 221 0.33 -16.86 -1.38
C ALA A 221 0.54 -15.54 -0.64
N ALA A 222 1.77 -15.01 -0.68
CA ALA A 222 2.10 -13.77 -0.02
C ALA A 222 1.48 -12.54 -0.69
N ASN A 223 0.87 -12.67 -1.91
CA ASN A 223 -0.01 -11.66 -2.49
C ASN A 223 -1.05 -12.28 -3.45
N ASP A 224 -2.02 -11.47 -3.89
CA ASP A 224 -3.12 -11.91 -4.77
C ASP A 224 -2.65 -12.23 -6.19
N GLU A 225 -1.67 -11.52 -6.74
CA GLU A 225 -1.10 -11.85 -8.06
C GLU A 225 -0.55 -13.28 -8.10
N MET A 226 0.16 -13.68 -7.05
CA MET A 226 0.63 -15.06 -6.93
C MET A 226 -0.52 -16.05 -6.67
N ALA A 227 -1.54 -15.63 -5.88
CA ALA A 227 -2.73 -16.46 -5.68
C ALA A 227 -3.46 -16.70 -7.00
N PHE A 228 -3.55 -15.71 -7.90
CA PHE A 228 -4.14 -15.90 -9.22
C PHE A 228 -3.33 -16.88 -10.08
N GLY A 229 -2.00 -16.83 -10.02
CA GLY A 229 -1.16 -17.82 -10.68
C GLY A 229 -1.43 -19.24 -10.15
N ALA A 230 -1.50 -19.40 -8.83
CA ALA A 230 -1.84 -20.67 -8.21
C ALA A 230 -3.26 -21.13 -8.59
N LEU A 231 -4.23 -20.20 -8.73
CA LEU A 231 -5.58 -20.51 -9.17
C LEU A 231 -5.62 -21.12 -10.58
N GLU A 232 -4.80 -20.62 -11.52
CA GLU A 232 -4.72 -21.22 -12.87
C GLU A 232 -4.20 -22.67 -12.78
N ALA A 233 -3.12 -22.92 -12.03
CA ALA A 233 -2.62 -24.28 -11.82
C ALA A 233 -3.66 -25.22 -11.18
N LEU A 234 -4.49 -24.70 -10.26
CA LEU A 234 -5.59 -25.45 -9.65
C LEU A 234 -6.72 -25.75 -10.66
N LYS A 235 -7.01 -24.83 -11.59
CA LYS A 235 -8.01 -25.04 -12.66
C LYS A 235 -7.61 -26.19 -13.57
N ASP A 236 -6.36 -26.22 -14.00
CA ASP A 236 -5.84 -27.26 -14.92
C ASP A 236 -5.93 -28.68 -14.33
N ARG A 237 -5.97 -28.76 -13.00
CA ARG A 237 -6.07 -30.03 -12.27
C ARG A 237 -7.46 -30.31 -11.68
N ASN A 238 -8.45 -29.45 -11.95
CA ASN A 238 -9.81 -29.57 -11.39
C ASN A 238 -9.82 -29.53 -9.84
N LEU A 239 -8.94 -28.73 -9.23
CA LEU A 239 -8.76 -28.60 -7.78
C LEU A 239 -9.35 -27.31 -7.21
N VAL A 240 -9.92 -26.42 -8.04
CA VAL A 240 -10.59 -25.19 -7.59
C VAL A 240 -11.71 -25.52 -6.61
N GLY A 241 -11.73 -24.86 -5.46
CA GLY A 241 -12.68 -25.08 -4.38
C GLY A 241 -12.42 -26.36 -3.55
N LYS A 242 -11.46 -27.21 -3.95
CA LYS A 242 -11.03 -28.38 -3.18
C LYS A 242 -9.77 -28.09 -2.35
N VAL A 243 -8.91 -27.23 -2.84
CA VAL A 243 -7.74 -26.69 -2.14
C VAL A 243 -8.06 -25.27 -1.71
N ALA A 244 -7.87 -24.95 -0.45
CA ALA A 244 -8.05 -23.57 0.03
C ALA A 244 -6.96 -22.68 -0.56
N LEU A 245 -7.34 -21.53 -1.12
CA LEU A 245 -6.42 -20.57 -1.71
C LEU A 245 -6.52 -19.23 -0.97
N ILE A 246 -5.39 -18.81 -0.39
CA ILE A 246 -5.30 -17.59 0.42
C ILE A 246 -4.32 -16.64 -0.25
N GLY A 247 -4.75 -15.40 -0.46
CA GLY A 247 -3.95 -14.30 -1.01
C GLY A 247 -3.65 -13.21 0.02
N PHE A 248 -3.23 -12.06 -0.49
CA PHE A 248 -2.97 -10.83 0.27
C PHE A 248 -3.11 -9.65 -0.68
N ASP A 249 -3.58 -8.49 -0.25
CA ASP A 249 -3.78 -7.19 -0.92
C ASP A 249 -5.24 -6.81 -1.13
N ALA A 250 -6.18 -7.75 -1.05
CA ALA A 250 -7.60 -7.56 -1.33
C ALA A 250 -7.85 -6.83 -2.68
N LEU A 251 -7.13 -7.26 -3.72
CA LEU A 251 -7.36 -6.75 -5.07
C LEU A 251 -8.81 -6.97 -5.50
N PRO A 252 -9.41 -6.09 -6.31
CA PRO A 252 -10.77 -6.26 -6.82
C PRO A 252 -11.01 -7.63 -7.45
N GLU A 253 -10.05 -8.15 -8.23
CA GLU A 253 -10.11 -9.50 -8.80
C GLU A 253 -10.17 -10.58 -7.70
N ALA A 254 -9.39 -10.46 -6.61
CA ALA A 254 -9.42 -11.41 -5.50
C ALA A 254 -10.77 -11.41 -4.78
N LEU A 255 -11.34 -10.23 -4.55
CA LEU A 255 -12.68 -10.09 -3.95
C LEU A 255 -13.74 -10.79 -4.81
N LEU A 256 -13.64 -10.68 -6.15
CA LEU A 256 -14.50 -11.44 -7.08
C LEU A 256 -14.29 -12.95 -6.96
N GLN A 257 -13.03 -13.42 -6.94
CA GLN A 257 -12.74 -14.86 -6.83
C GLN A 257 -13.22 -15.44 -5.50
N ILE A 258 -13.18 -14.66 -4.40
CA ILE A 258 -13.73 -15.06 -3.10
C ILE A 258 -15.25 -15.09 -3.15
N ARG A 259 -15.90 -14.08 -3.72
CA ARG A 259 -17.35 -14.05 -3.90
C ARG A 259 -17.83 -15.29 -4.67
N ASP A 260 -17.12 -15.65 -5.72
CA ASP A 260 -17.43 -16.77 -6.60
C ASP A 260 -16.98 -18.14 -6.05
N GLY A 261 -16.34 -18.18 -4.86
CA GLY A 261 -15.90 -19.40 -4.20
C GLY A 261 -14.67 -20.07 -4.82
N LYS A 262 -13.89 -19.35 -5.64
CA LYS A 262 -12.66 -19.84 -6.28
C LYS A 262 -11.41 -19.56 -5.45
N MET A 263 -11.42 -18.50 -4.65
CA MET A 263 -10.45 -18.24 -3.57
C MET A 263 -11.16 -18.30 -2.23
N THR A 264 -10.42 -18.69 -1.20
CA THR A 264 -10.95 -18.81 0.17
C THR A 264 -10.89 -17.47 0.90
N SER A 265 -9.80 -16.74 0.72
CA SER A 265 -9.53 -15.48 1.44
C SER A 265 -8.42 -14.67 0.76
N THR A 266 -8.40 -13.40 1.09
CA THR A 266 -7.25 -12.50 0.95
C THR A 266 -7.07 -11.69 2.23
N ILE A 267 -5.94 -11.02 2.39
CA ILE A 267 -5.70 -10.12 3.52
C ILE A 267 -5.75 -8.68 3.02
N GLU A 268 -6.66 -7.90 3.57
CA GLU A 268 -6.74 -6.46 3.33
C GLU A 268 -5.65 -5.72 4.12
N GLN A 269 -4.94 -4.83 3.46
CA GLN A 269 -3.85 -4.04 4.05
C GLN A 269 -4.03 -2.51 3.90
N MET A 270 -5.17 -2.06 3.41
CA MET A 270 -5.59 -0.67 3.26
C MET A 270 -4.56 0.21 2.50
N PRO A 271 -4.25 -0.06 1.23
CA PRO A 271 -3.24 0.70 0.47
C PRO A 271 -3.56 2.18 0.34
N GLY A 272 -4.83 2.54 0.18
CA GLY A 272 -5.27 3.93 0.16
C GLY A 272 -5.03 4.63 1.50
N GLY A 273 -5.35 3.95 2.60
CA GLY A 273 -5.10 4.46 3.95
C GLY A 273 -3.61 4.71 4.23
N GLN A 274 -2.72 3.86 3.69
CA GLN A 274 -1.26 4.05 3.81
C GLN A 274 -0.80 5.33 3.09
N VAL A 275 -1.26 5.55 1.86
CA VAL A 275 -0.90 6.74 1.07
C VAL A 275 -1.45 8.01 1.73
N SER A 276 -2.74 8.01 2.10
CA SER A 276 -3.37 9.18 2.75
C SER A 276 -2.64 9.56 4.04
N GLY A 277 -2.29 8.57 4.88
CA GLY A 277 -1.53 8.82 6.10
C GLY A 277 -0.12 9.38 5.85
N ALA A 278 0.56 8.92 4.79
CA ALA A 278 1.87 9.44 4.43
C ALA A 278 1.80 10.90 3.93
N PHE A 279 0.80 11.24 3.11
CA PHE A 279 0.57 12.60 2.66
C PHE A 279 0.23 13.53 3.84
N GLU A 280 -0.60 13.07 4.79
CA GLU A 280 -0.90 13.82 6.01
C GLU A 280 0.39 14.12 6.80
N VAL A 281 1.25 13.13 7.03
CA VAL A 281 2.52 13.28 7.74
C VAL A 281 3.43 14.27 7.01
N LEU A 282 3.66 14.06 5.71
CA LEU A 282 4.59 14.87 4.93
C LEU A 282 4.13 16.32 4.79
N VAL A 283 2.86 16.54 4.40
CA VAL A 283 2.32 17.87 4.15
C VAL A 283 2.18 18.70 5.43
N SER A 284 1.77 18.06 6.55
CA SER A 284 1.75 18.74 7.86
C SER A 284 3.16 19.18 8.29
N PHE A 285 4.18 18.38 8.01
CA PHE A 285 5.55 18.77 8.28
C PHE A 285 6.03 19.91 7.37
N LEU A 286 5.75 19.85 6.08
CA LEU A 286 6.19 20.86 5.11
C LEU A 286 5.50 22.22 5.29
N ARG A 287 4.24 22.24 5.70
CA ARG A 287 3.45 23.47 5.89
C ARG A 287 3.61 24.06 7.29
N ASP A 288 3.61 23.22 8.30
CA ASP A 288 3.45 23.63 9.70
C ASP A 288 4.65 23.27 10.58
N GLY A 289 5.67 22.57 10.05
CA GLY A 289 6.79 22.03 10.82
C GLY A 289 6.39 20.93 11.82
N LYS A 290 5.17 20.40 11.70
CA LYS A 290 4.61 19.41 12.65
C LYS A 290 5.20 18.03 12.36
N LYS A 291 5.98 17.50 13.27
CA LYS A 291 6.47 16.12 13.21
C LYS A 291 5.36 15.13 13.56
N PRO A 292 5.36 13.91 12.97
CA PRO A 292 4.41 12.88 13.35
C PRO A 292 4.57 12.49 14.82
N ALA A 293 3.45 12.12 15.46
CA ALA A 293 3.46 11.67 16.85
C ALA A 293 4.24 10.35 17.04
N GLN A 294 4.25 9.52 16.00
CA GLN A 294 5.03 8.29 15.93
C GLN A 294 5.72 8.24 14.55
N GLN A 295 7.00 7.86 14.54
CA GLN A 295 7.76 7.74 13.30
C GLN A 295 7.25 6.58 12.43
N VAL A 296 6.69 5.54 13.04
CA VAL A 296 6.15 4.36 12.35
C VAL A 296 4.66 4.22 12.67
N THR A 297 3.84 4.27 11.65
CA THR A 297 2.39 4.00 11.71
C THR A 297 2.09 2.74 10.93
N LEU A 298 1.59 1.72 11.62
CA LEU A 298 1.23 0.44 11.01
C LEU A 298 -0.28 0.20 11.10
N LEU A 299 -0.92 0.03 9.96
CA LEU A 299 -2.31 -0.39 9.85
C LEU A 299 -2.39 -1.90 10.12
N THR A 300 -3.42 -2.33 10.86
CA THR A 300 -3.60 -3.75 11.18
C THR A 300 -4.33 -4.45 10.03
N PRO A 301 -3.70 -5.43 9.34
CA PRO A 301 -4.35 -6.17 8.27
C PRO A 301 -5.51 -7.03 8.78
N ILE A 302 -6.50 -7.25 7.93
CA ILE A 302 -7.68 -8.07 8.23
C ILE A 302 -7.90 -9.13 7.15
N ALA A 303 -8.24 -10.35 7.58
CA ALA A 303 -8.61 -11.42 6.66
C ALA A 303 -9.99 -11.15 6.07
N ILE A 304 -10.08 -11.12 4.74
CA ILE A 304 -11.32 -10.99 3.99
C ILE A 304 -11.72 -12.39 3.48
N THR A 305 -12.91 -12.80 3.84
CA THR A 305 -13.56 -14.02 3.38
C THR A 305 -14.90 -13.68 2.75
N LYS A 306 -15.65 -14.66 2.30
CA LYS A 306 -17.00 -14.45 1.76
C LYS A 306 -17.95 -13.77 2.78
N ASP A 307 -17.72 -13.97 4.07
CA ASP A 307 -18.60 -13.48 5.13
C ASP A 307 -18.42 -11.96 5.41
N ASN A 308 -17.28 -11.39 5.05
CA ASN A 308 -16.94 -10.00 5.34
C ASN A 308 -16.34 -9.24 4.15
N LEU A 309 -16.75 -9.58 2.92
CA LEU A 309 -16.28 -8.91 1.68
C LEU A 309 -16.43 -7.38 1.72
N ASN A 310 -17.43 -6.87 2.44
CA ASN A 310 -17.69 -5.44 2.61
C ASN A 310 -16.60 -4.69 3.38
N GLN A 311 -15.63 -5.38 3.96
CA GLN A 311 -14.48 -4.77 4.64
C GLN A 311 -13.28 -4.57 3.69
N GLY A 312 -13.34 -5.05 2.45
CA GLY A 312 -12.33 -4.78 1.43
C GLY A 312 -12.39 -3.32 0.98
N GLU A 313 -11.29 -2.56 1.12
CA GLU A 313 -11.20 -1.15 0.75
C GLU A 313 -11.61 -0.93 -0.71
N ARG A 314 -11.23 -1.86 -1.59
CA ARG A 314 -11.42 -1.76 -3.04
C ARG A 314 -12.68 -2.46 -3.56
N LEU A 315 -13.62 -2.85 -2.68
CA LEU A 315 -14.85 -3.52 -3.11
C LEU A 315 -15.66 -2.67 -4.10
N GLY A 316 -15.65 -1.35 -3.97
CA GLY A 316 -16.31 -0.43 -4.90
C GLY A 316 -15.76 -0.42 -6.33
N GLU A 317 -14.55 -0.96 -6.56
CA GLU A 317 -13.94 -1.11 -7.88
C GLU A 317 -14.36 -2.41 -8.58
N VAL A 318 -15.03 -3.32 -7.87
CA VAL A 318 -15.56 -4.59 -8.40
C VAL A 318 -16.75 -4.31 -9.31
N LYS A 319 -16.64 -4.65 -10.59
CA LYS A 319 -17.68 -4.49 -11.62
C LYS A 319 -18.42 -5.80 -11.86
#